data_2f7ab50bffbdf4b1adb8bfd9a75f33b6
#
_entry.id   2f7ab50bffbdf4b1adb8bfd9a75f33b6
#
_cell.length_a   1.000
_cell.length_b   1.000
_cell.length_c   1.000
_cell.angle_alpha   90.00
_cell.angle_beta   90.00
_cell.angle_gamma   90.00
#
_symmetry.space_group_name_H-M   'P 1'
#
loop_
_entity.id
_entity.type
_entity.pdbx_description
1 polymer ?
#
loop_
_entity_poly.entity_id
_entity_poly.type
_entity_poly.pdbx_seq_one_letter_code
_entity_poly.pdbx_strand_id
1 'polypeptide(L)'
;VSQEHPHLEQGLRAGFVNRTYPALNEYLPQFLVNDAAKHKKVLSSILSGLRSCDEFWFSVAFVTTSGVATLIQTLVALEAVGIRGKILVSQYLYFTQPEALRRLLQFRNLELRIAVDGDFHSKGYLFQRKGNLYDLIIGSSNLTAAALSTNTEWNLKVSATNE
;
A
#
# COMPACT_ATOMS: atom_id res chain seq x y z
N VAL A 1 -26.37 23.88 13.01
CA VAL A 1 -25.26 23.63 12.04
C VAL A 1 -25.76 22.88 10.80
N SER A 2 -26.94 22.29 10.83
CA SER A 2 -27.41 21.35 9.82
C SER A 2 -28.17 21.94 8.63
N GLN A 3 -28.49 23.22 8.62
CA GLN A 3 -29.28 23.81 7.53
C GLN A 3 -28.51 24.69 6.53
N GLU A 4 -27.29 25.13 6.83
CA GLU A 4 -26.55 26.04 5.96
C GLU A 4 -25.71 25.36 4.85
N HIS A 5 -25.38 24.07 5.00
CA HIS A 5 -24.55 23.37 4.00
C HIS A 5 -24.95 21.89 3.81
N PRO A 6 -26.16 21.60 3.27
CA PRO A 6 -26.60 20.22 3.10
C PRO A 6 -25.69 19.40 2.14
N HIS A 7 -25.05 20.08 1.17
CA HIS A 7 -24.11 19.44 0.26
C HIS A 7 -22.75 19.11 0.91
N LEU A 8 -22.31 19.89 1.91
CA LEU A 8 -21.07 19.62 2.62
C LEU A 8 -21.22 18.38 3.51
N GLU A 9 -22.33 18.27 4.24
CA GLU A 9 -22.61 17.09 5.06
C GLU A 9 -22.72 15.82 4.21
N GLN A 10 -23.40 15.91 3.08
CA GLN A 10 -23.52 14.83 2.12
C GLN A 10 -22.17 14.46 1.49
N GLY A 11 -21.32 15.46 1.16
CA GLY A 11 -19.96 15.28 0.69
C GLY A 11 -19.05 14.62 1.73
N LEU A 12 -19.15 15.01 3.01
CA LEU A 12 -18.38 14.40 4.10
C LEU A 12 -18.81 12.96 4.39
N ARG A 13 -20.09 12.65 4.25
CA ARG A 13 -20.64 11.29 4.42
C ARG A 13 -20.33 10.36 3.25
N ALA A 14 -20.22 10.90 2.05
CA ALA A 14 -20.05 10.15 0.80
C ALA A 14 -18.67 10.33 0.15
N GLY A 15 -17.73 11.00 0.79
CA GLY A 15 -16.50 11.61 0.29
C GLY A 15 -15.73 10.84 -0.78
N PHE A 16 -15.43 9.57 -0.63
CA PHE A 16 -14.80 8.73 -1.64
C PHE A 16 -15.70 7.61 -2.14
N VAL A 17 -16.97 7.55 -1.70
CA VAL A 17 -17.87 6.43 -1.98
C VAL A 17 -19.22 6.96 -2.38
N ASN A 18 -19.65 6.65 -3.58
CA ASN A 18 -21.03 6.87 -3.98
C ASN A 18 -21.92 5.86 -3.24
N ARG A 19 -22.66 6.32 -2.22
CA ARG A 19 -23.58 5.49 -1.44
C ARG A 19 -24.88 5.15 -2.18
N THR A 20 -25.05 5.60 -3.39
CA THR A 20 -26.22 5.25 -4.22
C THR A 20 -26.26 3.74 -4.48
N TYR A 21 -25.10 3.09 -4.49
CA TYR A 21 -24.99 1.65 -4.64
C TYR A 21 -24.39 1.04 -3.36
N PRO A 22 -25.01 0.01 -2.76
CA PRO A 22 -24.46 -0.68 -1.61
C PRO A 22 -23.17 -1.39 -2.00
N ALA A 23 -22.04 -0.98 -1.45
CA ALA A 23 -20.77 -1.69 -1.59
C ALA A 23 -20.66 -2.78 -0.51
N LEU A 24 -20.01 -3.90 -0.84
CA LEU A 24 -19.63 -4.89 0.16
C LEU A 24 -18.63 -4.24 1.14
N ASN A 25 -18.66 -4.65 2.40
CA ASN A 25 -17.81 -4.10 3.45
C ASN A 25 -16.31 -4.15 3.13
N GLU A 26 -15.87 -5.13 2.33
CA GLU A 26 -14.47 -5.27 1.91
C GLU A 26 -13.99 -4.16 0.96
N TYR A 27 -14.92 -3.50 0.24
CA TYR A 27 -14.62 -2.40 -0.69
C TYR A 27 -14.84 -1.01 -0.09
N LEU A 28 -15.32 -0.94 1.15
CA LEU A 28 -15.43 0.34 1.83
C LEU A 28 -14.04 0.88 2.16
N PRO A 29 -13.85 2.21 2.11
CA PRO A 29 -12.62 2.84 2.56
C PRO A 29 -12.29 2.45 4.00
N GLN A 30 -11.03 2.09 4.23
CA GLN A 30 -10.54 1.64 5.54
C GLN A 30 -9.39 2.51 5.99
N PHE A 31 -9.50 3.06 7.19
CA PHE A 31 -8.38 3.73 7.83
C PHE A 31 -7.48 2.68 8.50
N LEU A 32 -6.22 2.63 8.05
CA LEU A 32 -5.24 1.65 8.51
C LEU A 32 -4.23 2.31 9.43
N VAL A 33 -4.10 1.76 10.63
CA VAL A 33 -3.11 2.18 11.64
C VAL A 33 -2.45 0.94 12.26
N ASN A 34 -1.27 1.12 12.84
CA ASN A 34 -0.71 0.13 13.73
C ASN A 34 -1.30 0.34 15.14
N ASP A 35 -1.95 -0.67 15.67
CA ASP A 35 -2.58 -0.66 16.99
C ASP A 35 -2.30 -2.00 17.69
N ALA A 36 -1.34 -1.98 18.61
CA ALA A 36 -0.92 -3.19 19.32
C ALA A 36 -2.03 -3.78 20.18
N ALA A 37 -2.86 -2.95 20.81
CA ALA A 37 -3.96 -3.40 21.66
C ALA A 37 -5.05 -4.12 20.86
N LYS A 38 -5.26 -3.74 19.61
CA LYS A 38 -6.23 -4.36 18.70
C LYS A 38 -5.59 -5.33 17.71
N HIS A 39 -4.31 -5.64 17.87
CA HIS A 39 -3.53 -6.49 16.96
C HIS A 39 -3.61 -6.06 15.47
N LYS A 40 -3.78 -4.75 15.22
CA LYS A 40 -3.83 -4.19 13.86
C LYS A 40 -2.45 -3.75 13.41
N LYS A 41 -2.12 -4.09 12.16
CA LYS A 41 -0.87 -3.67 11.50
C LYS A 41 -1.15 -3.32 10.05
N VAL A 42 -0.54 -2.26 9.56
CA VAL A 42 -0.54 -1.90 8.14
C VAL A 42 0.02 -3.06 7.31
N LEU A 43 1.03 -3.75 7.81
CA LEU A 43 1.61 -4.96 7.22
C LEU A 43 0.55 -6.01 6.87
N SER A 44 -0.43 -6.25 7.74
CA SER A 44 -1.46 -7.26 7.50
C SER A 44 -2.28 -6.97 6.24
N SER A 45 -2.60 -5.70 6.00
CA SER A 45 -3.35 -5.27 4.81
C SER A 45 -2.50 -5.36 3.54
N ILE A 46 -1.20 -5.03 3.61
CA ILE A 46 -0.27 -5.19 2.49
C ILE A 46 -0.10 -6.67 2.14
N LEU A 47 0.11 -7.54 3.13
CA LEU A 47 0.23 -8.98 2.89
C LEU A 47 -1.06 -9.59 2.32
N SER A 48 -2.24 -9.11 2.77
CA SER A 48 -3.52 -9.52 2.20
C SER A 48 -3.64 -9.11 0.73
N GLY A 49 -3.27 -7.86 0.39
CA GLY A 49 -3.24 -7.38 -0.99
C GLY A 49 -2.32 -8.22 -1.87
N LEU A 50 -1.08 -8.47 -1.44
CA LEU A 50 -0.11 -9.30 -2.16
C LEU A 50 -0.62 -10.72 -2.43
N ARG A 51 -1.29 -11.35 -1.45
CA ARG A 51 -1.79 -12.73 -1.59
C ARG A 51 -3.00 -12.85 -2.52
N SER A 52 -3.68 -11.75 -2.81
CA SER A 52 -4.91 -11.73 -3.62
C SER A 52 -4.74 -11.02 -4.96
N CYS A 53 -3.57 -10.47 -5.28
CA CYS A 53 -3.34 -9.73 -6.50
C CYS A 53 -2.88 -10.62 -7.66
N ASP A 54 -3.11 -10.12 -8.88
CA ASP A 54 -2.55 -10.65 -10.13
C ASP A 54 -1.30 -9.86 -10.55
N GLU A 55 -1.19 -8.59 -10.13
CA GLU A 55 0.00 -7.72 -10.29
C GLU A 55 -0.01 -6.67 -9.17
N PHE A 56 1.16 -6.13 -8.81
CA PHE A 56 1.27 -5.08 -7.80
C PHE A 56 2.32 -4.02 -8.13
N TRP A 57 2.11 -2.80 -7.60
CA TRP A 57 3.02 -1.66 -7.72
C TRP A 57 3.20 -1.00 -6.36
N PHE A 58 4.44 -0.89 -5.94
CA PHE A 58 4.81 -0.17 -4.73
C PHE A 58 5.58 1.08 -5.09
N SER A 59 5.28 2.16 -4.41
CA SER A 59 5.96 3.44 -4.51
C SER A 59 6.28 3.89 -3.10
N VAL A 60 7.57 3.93 -2.73
CA VAL A 60 7.98 4.28 -1.35
C VAL A 60 9.20 5.19 -1.38
N ALA A 61 9.26 6.15 -0.44
CA ALA A 61 10.38 7.07 -0.36
C ALA A 61 11.69 6.34 0.01
N PHE A 62 11.61 5.34 0.87
CA PHE A 62 12.76 4.51 1.21
C PHE A 62 12.38 3.10 1.65
N VAL A 63 13.35 2.21 1.59
CA VAL A 63 13.21 0.81 1.94
C VAL A 63 14.36 0.37 2.85
N THR A 64 14.04 -0.46 3.85
CA THR A 64 15.04 -1.06 4.75
C THR A 64 15.06 -2.58 4.61
N THR A 65 16.19 -3.18 4.98
CA THR A 65 16.37 -4.64 5.02
C THR A 65 15.30 -5.31 5.89
N SER A 66 14.97 -4.69 7.03
CA SER A 66 13.91 -5.18 7.92
C SER A 66 12.52 -5.08 7.30
N GLY A 67 12.26 -4.03 6.51
CA GLY A 67 11.00 -3.90 5.77
C GLY A 67 10.85 -5.00 4.71
N VAL A 68 11.87 -5.24 3.90
CA VAL A 68 11.87 -6.34 2.92
C VAL A 68 11.68 -7.69 3.61
N ALA A 69 12.33 -7.90 4.75
CA ALA A 69 12.22 -9.16 5.51
C ALA A 69 10.77 -9.48 5.91
N THR A 70 9.93 -8.48 6.17
CA THR A 70 8.51 -8.70 6.51
C THR A 70 7.69 -9.25 5.34
N LEU A 71 8.15 -9.05 4.09
CA LEU A 71 7.46 -9.46 2.87
C LEU A 71 8.08 -10.69 2.22
N ILE A 72 9.28 -11.11 2.63
CA ILE A 72 10.13 -12.07 1.90
C ILE A 72 9.38 -13.37 1.56
N GLN A 73 8.69 -13.96 2.51
CA GLN A 73 7.96 -15.22 2.32
C GLN A 73 6.83 -15.08 1.27
N THR A 74 6.13 -13.94 1.31
CA THR A 74 5.07 -13.65 0.34
C THR A 74 5.67 -13.40 -1.05
N LEU A 75 6.77 -12.65 -1.16
CA LEU A 75 7.45 -12.40 -2.43
C LEU A 75 7.98 -13.70 -3.06
N VAL A 76 8.54 -14.62 -2.28
CA VAL A 76 8.94 -15.97 -2.75
C VAL A 76 7.73 -16.73 -3.30
N ALA A 77 6.60 -16.70 -2.60
CA ALA A 77 5.39 -17.37 -3.07
C ALA A 77 4.85 -16.75 -4.37
N LEU A 78 4.90 -15.42 -4.51
CA LEU A 78 4.48 -14.73 -5.73
C LEU A 78 5.42 -15.04 -6.91
N GLU A 79 6.73 -15.12 -6.69
CA GLU A 79 7.68 -15.53 -7.72
C GLU A 79 7.40 -16.95 -8.21
N ALA A 80 7.13 -17.89 -7.29
CA ALA A 80 6.84 -19.28 -7.63
C ALA A 80 5.61 -19.43 -8.54
N VAL A 81 4.63 -18.53 -8.45
CA VAL A 81 3.42 -18.52 -9.30
C VAL A 81 3.46 -17.49 -10.43
N GLY A 82 4.59 -16.78 -10.60
CA GLY A 82 4.82 -15.86 -11.71
C GLY A 82 4.07 -14.52 -11.62
N ILE A 83 3.55 -14.15 -10.44
CA ILE A 83 2.91 -12.85 -10.23
C ILE A 83 3.96 -11.75 -10.24
N ARG A 84 3.76 -10.76 -11.12
CA ARG A 84 4.72 -9.66 -11.32
C ARG A 84 4.50 -8.51 -10.34
N GLY A 85 5.59 -7.85 -9.98
CA GLY A 85 5.56 -6.64 -9.18
C GLY A 85 6.50 -5.57 -9.68
N LYS A 86 6.14 -4.31 -9.45
CA LYS A 86 7.00 -3.15 -9.71
C LYS A 86 7.19 -2.36 -8.44
N ILE A 87 8.43 -2.02 -8.13
CA ILE A 87 8.76 -1.26 -6.93
C ILE A 87 9.57 -0.04 -7.34
N LEU A 88 9.05 1.14 -7.05
CA LEU A 88 9.73 2.41 -7.19
C LEU A 88 10.18 2.89 -5.82
N VAL A 89 11.47 3.13 -5.67
CA VAL A 89 12.09 3.62 -4.44
C VAL A 89 12.85 4.91 -4.74
N SER A 90 13.02 5.80 -3.79
CA SER A 90 13.90 6.95 -3.95
C SER A 90 15.14 6.86 -3.06
N GLN A 91 16.04 7.80 -3.27
CA GLN A 91 17.22 8.02 -2.42
C GLN A 91 16.97 9.06 -1.32
N TYR A 92 15.72 9.29 -0.97
CA TYR A 92 15.31 10.33 -0.02
C TYR A 92 16.14 10.26 1.26
N LEU A 93 16.88 11.34 1.53
CA LEU A 93 17.80 11.48 2.66
C LEU A 93 18.75 10.29 2.89
N TYR A 94 19.04 9.50 1.86
CA TYR A 94 19.88 8.30 1.92
C TYR A 94 19.37 7.21 2.89
N PHE A 95 18.07 7.21 3.23
CA PHE A 95 17.49 6.19 4.13
C PHE A 95 17.26 4.84 3.45
N THR A 96 17.25 4.80 2.12
CA THR A 96 17.18 3.54 1.38
C THR A 96 18.47 2.73 1.59
N GLN A 97 18.31 1.52 2.14
CA GLN A 97 19.44 0.64 2.42
C GLN A 97 19.84 -0.15 1.16
N PRO A 98 21.10 -0.10 0.70
CA PRO A 98 21.55 -0.84 -0.49
C PRO A 98 21.31 -2.34 -0.39
N GLU A 99 21.43 -2.91 0.81
CA GLU A 99 21.17 -4.34 1.03
C GLU A 99 19.71 -4.72 0.82
N ALA A 100 18.77 -3.83 1.16
CA ALA A 100 17.36 -4.01 0.86
C ALA A 100 17.12 -4.07 -0.66
N LEU A 101 17.77 -3.19 -1.42
CA LEU A 101 17.70 -3.20 -2.89
C LEU A 101 18.28 -4.49 -3.48
N ARG A 102 19.45 -4.94 -2.98
CA ARG A 102 20.06 -6.21 -3.43
C ARG A 102 19.14 -7.40 -3.19
N ARG A 103 18.42 -7.44 -2.06
CA ARG A 103 17.45 -8.51 -1.78
C ARG A 103 16.26 -8.47 -2.72
N LEU A 104 15.73 -7.29 -3.04
CA LEU A 104 14.63 -7.15 -4.00
C LEU A 104 15.04 -7.54 -5.41
N LEU A 105 16.28 -7.24 -5.84
CA LEU A 105 16.82 -7.60 -7.15
C LEU A 105 17.03 -9.13 -7.34
N GLN A 106 16.96 -9.93 -6.29
CA GLN A 106 17.04 -11.38 -6.41
C GLN A 106 15.76 -12.01 -6.98
N PHE A 107 14.63 -11.31 -6.91
CA PHE A 107 13.35 -11.78 -7.42
C PHE A 107 13.21 -11.48 -8.92
N ARG A 108 13.05 -12.52 -9.74
CA ARG A 108 12.95 -12.41 -11.21
C ARG A 108 11.62 -11.80 -11.69
N ASN A 109 10.59 -11.87 -10.87
CA ASN A 109 9.26 -11.32 -11.11
C ASN A 109 9.11 -9.87 -10.66
N LEU A 110 10.18 -9.24 -10.12
CA LEU A 110 10.16 -7.86 -9.67
C LEU A 110 10.92 -6.93 -10.62
N GLU A 111 10.29 -5.83 -11.00
CA GLU A 111 10.94 -4.68 -11.63
C GLU A 111 11.23 -3.64 -10.54
N LEU A 112 12.50 -3.40 -10.23
CA LEU A 112 12.93 -2.40 -9.26
C LEU A 112 13.46 -1.16 -9.98
N ARG A 113 12.92 0.01 -9.64
CA ARG A 113 13.39 1.30 -10.13
C ARG A 113 13.73 2.23 -8.97
N ILE A 114 14.71 3.11 -9.20
CA ILE A 114 15.12 4.13 -8.24
C ILE A 114 14.86 5.49 -8.88
N ALA A 115 14.04 6.32 -8.21
CA ALA A 115 13.88 7.71 -8.55
C ALA A 115 15.14 8.48 -8.08
N VAL A 116 15.86 9.07 -9.03
CA VAL A 116 17.11 9.80 -8.77
C VAL A 116 16.91 11.31 -8.80
N ASP A 117 15.81 11.76 -9.39
CA ASP A 117 15.51 13.19 -9.56
C ASP A 117 14.38 13.61 -8.60
N GLY A 118 14.56 14.78 -7.97
CA GLY A 118 13.56 15.46 -7.15
C GLY A 118 13.31 14.86 -5.76
N ASP A 119 12.41 15.51 -5.04
CA ASP A 119 12.03 15.17 -3.66
C ASP A 119 10.91 14.11 -3.63
N PHE A 120 11.20 12.92 -4.15
CA PHE A 120 10.22 11.84 -4.16
C PHE A 120 9.97 11.31 -2.74
N HIS A 121 8.78 11.56 -2.20
CA HIS A 121 8.40 11.16 -0.84
C HIS A 121 7.03 10.46 -0.75
N SER A 122 6.53 9.92 -1.87
CA SER A 122 5.26 9.19 -1.88
C SER A 122 5.35 7.81 -1.22
N LYS A 123 4.26 7.33 -0.66
CA LYS A 123 4.11 5.97 -0.16
C LYS A 123 2.73 5.48 -0.60
N GLY A 124 2.76 4.50 -1.48
CA GLY A 124 1.56 3.88 -2.03
C GLY A 124 1.82 2.41 -2.38
N TYR A 125 0.81 1.59 -2.15
CA TYR A 125 0.81 0.17 -2.41
C TYR A 125 -0.45 -0.15 -3.21
N LEU A 126 -0.29 -0.44 -4.50
CA LEU A 126 -1.39 -0.73 -5.43
C LEU A 126 -1.38 -2.21 -5.76
N PHE A 127 -2.54 -2.82 -5.75
CA PHE A 127 -2.76 -4.22 -6.06
C PHE A 127 -3.87 -4.34 -7.09
N GLN A 128 -3.58 -4.97 -8.24
CA GLN A 128 -4.58 -5.33 -9.22
C GLN A 128 -5.10 -6.73 -8.91
N ARG A 129 -6.41 -6.87 -8.88
CA ARG A 129 -7.13 -8.13 -8.64
C ARG A 129 -7.95 -8.49 -9.85
N LYS A 130 -8.45 -9.74 -9.89
CA LYS A 130 -9.35 -10.22 -10.95
C LYS A 130 -10.54 -9.28 -11.16
N GLY A 131 -11.00 -9.15 -12.41
CA GLY A 131 -12.16 -8.32 -12.75
C GLY A 131 -11.88 -6.80 -12.75
N ASN A 132 -10.65 -6.39 -13.05
CA ASN A 132 -10.22 -4.98 -13.06
C ASN A 132 -10.45 -4.25 -11.72
N LEU A 133 -10.46 -4.98 -10.62
CA LEU A 133 -10.53 -4.42 -9.28
C LEU A 133 -9.13 -4.03 -8.82
N TYR A 134 -9.00 -2.84 -8.26
CA TYR A 134 -7.76 -2.31 -7.71
C TYR A 134 -7.94 -1.96 -6.23
N ASP A 135 -7.01 -2.42 -5.40
CA ASP A 135 -6.87 -1.96 -4.02
C ASP A 135 -5.67 -1.02 -3.93
N LEU A 136 -5.86 0.18 -3.41
CA LEU A 136 -4.81 1.16 -3.16
C LEU A 136 -4.70 1.42 -1.66
N ILE A 137 -3.50 1.26 -1.10
CA ILE A 137 -3.15 1.76 0.22
C ILE A 137 -2.21 2.96 0.02
N ILE A 138 -2.59 4.12 0.52
CA ILE A 138 -1.81 5.36 0.44
C ILE A 138 -1.70 6.00 1.82
N GLY A 139 -0.53 6.55 2.17
CA GLY A 139 -0.35 7.21 3.46
C GLY A 139 1.10 7.49 3.83
N SER A 140 1.43 7.34 5.11
CA SER A 140 2.73 7.68 5.65
C SER A 140 3.73 6.52 5.71
N SER A 141 3.29 5.26 5.55
CA SER A 141 4.12 4.08 5.77
C SER A 141 5.12 3.83 4.65
N ASN A 142 6.42 3.98 4.93
CA ASN A 142 7.50 3.48 4.08
C ASN A 142 7.66 1.95 4.22
N LEU A 143 8.46 1.33 3.34
CA LEU A 143 8.75 -0.10 3.41
C LEU A 143 9.82 -0.39 4.47
N THR A 144 9.45 -0.22 5.74
CA THR A 144 10.25 -0.51 6.92
C THR A 144 9.44 -1.35 7.91
N ALA A 145 10.08 -2.23 8.68
CA ALA A 145 9.38 -3.05 9.66
C ALA A 145 8.64 -2.20 10.70
N ALA A 146 9.23 -1.08 11.12
CA ALA A 146 8.63 -0.19 12.10
C ALA A 146 7.39 0.51 11.54
N ALA A 147 7.47 1.12 10.33
CA ALA A 147 6.32 1.77 9.71
C ALA A 147 5.17 0.79 9.44
N LEU A 148 5.48 -0.44 9.07
CA LEU A 148 4.47 -1.45 8.75
C LEU A 148 3.84 -2.12 9.97
N SER A 149 4.45 -2.01 11.19
CA SER A 149 4.03 -2.84 12.33
C SER A 149 3.90 -2.13 13.66
N THR A 150 4.67 -1.08 13.93
CA THR A 150 4.80 -0.50 15.29
C THR A 150 4.66 1.01 15.36
N ASN A 151 5.17 1.75 14.36
CA ASN A 151 5.07 3.21 14.36
C ASN A 151 3.62 3.66 14.26
N THR A 152 3.35 4.86 14.79
CA THR A 152 2.09 5.56 14.52
C THR A 152 2.11 6.03 13.06
N GLU A 153 1.33 5.35 12.24
CA GLU A 153 1.20 5.62 10.81
C GLU A 153 -0.27 5.78 10.44
N TRP A 154 -0.54 6.65 9.49
CA TRP A 154 -1.87 6.86 8.94
C TRP A 154 -1.88 6.47 7.48
N ASN A 155 -2.74 5.51 7.16
CA ASN A 155 -2.94 5.07 5.79
C ASN A 155 -4.42 4.90 5.50
N LEU A 156 -4.80 5.11 4.26
CA LEU A 156 -6.13 4.87 3.75
C LEU A 156 -6.06 3.73 2.72
N LYS A 157 -6.89 2.72 2.90
CA LYS A 157 -7.16 1.71 1.86
C LYS A 157 -8.45 2.08 1.15
N VAL A 158 -8.41 2.11 -0.18
CA VAL A 158 -9.58 2.26 -1.06
C VAL A 158 -9.57 1.18 -2.12
N SER A 159 -10.75 0.76 -2.56
CA SER A 159 -10.93 -0.16 -3.68
C SER A 159 -11.71 0.53 -4.79
N ALA A 160 -11.33 0.29 -6.04
CA ALA A 160 -11.97 0.86 -7.20
C ALA A 160 -11.92 -0.10 -8.39
N THR A 161 -12.81 0.07 -9.35
CA THR A 161 -12.76 -0.58 -10.66
C THR A 161 -12.33 0.43 -11.73
N ASN A 162 -11.94 -0.07 -12.88
CA ASN A 162 -11.47 0.74 -14.02
C ASN A 162 -12.63 1.18 -14.94
N GLU A 163 -13.86 1.20 -14.44
CA GLU A 163 -15.05 1.64 -15.18
C GLU A 163 -15.43 3.08 -14.85
#